data_c1ba2dad7e1562707fc92b9a9860f159
#
_entry.id   c1ba2dad7e1562707fc92b9a9860f159
#
_cell.length_a   1.000
_cell.length_b   1.000
_cell.length_c   1.000
_cell.angle_alpha   90.00
_cell.angle_beta   90.00
_cell.angle_gamma   90.00
#
_symmetry.space_group_name_H-M   'P 1'
#
loop_
_entity.id
_entity.type
_entity.pdbx_description
1 polymer ?
#
loop_
_entity_poly.entity_id
_entity_poly.type
_entity_poly.pdbx_seq_one_letter_code
_entity_poly.pdbx_strand_id
1 'polypeptide(L)'
;MAFTDEQNRLICRNLIREARCCGVTVGMRKTTVEQLANAVGISKGSFYKFFDSKELLFFAMLEDIHTECFAAAQNALQENAALLPADCAAAAILAACRWLSEAKAFVFIENDAEFLLHRLPEEVKTAHYHDDETHIRTLLEAGGLQPKGGMALAAATVRGLILTVSHQGQIGALYPQVLETLVRGACRELFE
;
A
#
# COMPACT_ATOMS: atom_id res chain seq x y z
N MET A 1 -5.49 14.01 32.24
CA MET A 1 -5.63 15.15 31.31
C MET A 1 -6.21 14.64 30.01
N ALA A 2 -7.13 15.37 29.39
CA ALA A 2 -7.57 15.08 28.02
C ALA A 2 -6.53 15.70 27.06
N PHE A 3 -6.17 14.98 26.00
CA PHE A 3 -5.32 15.52 24.93
C PHE A 3 -6.10 16.54 24.12
N THR A 4 -5.43 17.55 23.60
CA THR A 4 -6.02 18.47 22.61
C THR A 4 -6.18 17.75 21.26
N ASP A 5 -6.98 18.31 20.33
CA ASP A 5 -7.18 17.72 19.00
C ASP A 5 -5.86 17.65 18.19
N GLU A 6 -4.98 18.63 18.37
CA GLU A 6 -3.65 18.62 17.74
C GLU A 6 -2.76 17.51 18.32
N GLN A 7 -2.76 17.33 19.64
CA GLN A 7 -2.05 16.25 20.32
C GLN A 7 -2.60 14.88 19.88
N ASN A 8 -3.92 14.73 19.78
CA ASN A 8 -4.55 13.50 19.31
C ASN A 8 -4.09 13.14 17.89
N ARG A 9 -4.10 14.13 16.98
CA ARG A 9 -3.61 13.91 15.59
C ARG A 9 -2.14 13.55 15.55
N LEU A 10 -1.31 14.18 16.37
CA LEU A 10 0.12 13.88 16.45
C LEU A 10 0.38 12.47 16.99
N ILE A 11 -0.31 12.07 18.06
CA ILE A 11 -0.20 10.73 18.65
C ILE A 11 -0.63 9.66 17.63
N CYS A 12 -1.75 9.87 16.93
CA CYS A 12 -2.24 8.94 15.91
C CYS A 12 -1.21 8.73 14.81
N ARG A 13 -0.65 9.81 14.26
CA ARG A 13 0.42 9.73 13.23
C ARG A 13 1.68 9.04 13.75
N ASN A 14 2.06 9.30 15.00
CA ASN A 14 3.23 8.66 15.61
C ASN A 14 3.00 7.17 15.83
N LEU A 15 1.79 6.75 16.22
CA LEU A 15 1.41 5.35 16.35
C LEU A 15 1.48 4.62 15.00
N ILE A 16 0.97 5.22 13.92
CA ILE A 16 1.04 4.65 12.57
C ILE A 16 2.51 4.51 12.13
N ARG A 17 3.34 5.54 12.36
CA ARG A 17 4.77 5.49 12.04
C ARG A 17 5.50 4.41 12.83
N GLU A 18 5.20 4.25 14.12
CA GLU A 18 5.78 3.20 14.95
C GLU A 18 5.32 1.80 14.51
N ALA A 19 4.04 1.64 14.16
CA ALA A 19 3.53 0.41 13.58
C ALA A 19 4.28 0.04 12.28
N ARG A 20 4.59 1.01 11.41
CA ARG A 20 5.40 0.81 10.20
C ARG A 20 6.80 0.34 10.56
N CYS A 21 7.47 0.97 11.51
CA CYS A 21 8.79 0.56 11.98
C CYS A 21 8.78 -0.88 12.52
N CYS A 22 7.82 -1.20 13.38
CA CYS A 22 7.64 -2.54 13.94
C CYS A 22 7.30 -3.57 12.86
N GLY A 23 6.43 -3.23 11.90
CA GLY A 23 6.01 -4.13 10.82
C GLY A 23 7.16 -4.60 9.95
N VAL A 24 8.14 -3.73 9.67
CA VAL A 24 9.31 -4.07 8.84
C VAL A 24 10.50 -4.63 9.63
N THR A 25 10.48 -4.60 10.96
CA THR A 25 11.58 -5.09 11.80
C THR A 25 11.24 -6.38 12.55
N VAL A 26 10.33 -6.30 13.52
CA VAL A 26 9.97 -7.44 14.39
C VAL A 26 8.71 -8.16 13.93
N GLY A 27 7.92 -7.54 13.08
CA GLY A 27 6.63 -8.01 12.59
C GLY A 27 5.46 -7.69 13.53
N MET A 28 4.26 -7.59 12.95
CA MET A 28 3.04 -7.25 13.69
C MET A 28 2.74 -8.26 14.80
N ARG A 29 2.92 -9.56 14.53
CA ARG A 29 2.55 -10.62 15.47
C ARG A 29 3.34 -10.55 16.78
N LYS A 30 4.61 -10.15 16.72
CA LYS A 30 5.50 -10.00 17.89
C LYS A 30 5.38 -8.65 18.57
N THR A 31 4.82 -7.64 17.91
CA THR A 31 4.63 -6.30 18.46
C THR A 31 3.48 -6.29 19.46
N THR A 32 3.66 -5.65 20.61
CA THR A 32 2.63 -5.50 21.65
C THR A 32 2.10 -4.08 21.70
N VAL A 33 0.84 -3.92 22.17
CA VAL A 33 0.24 -2.58 22.41
C VAL A 33 1.07 -1.76 23.39
N GLU A 34 1.67 -2.40 24.39
CA GLU A 34 2.51 -1.73 25.37
C GLU A 34 3.78 -1.14 24.74
N GLN A 35 4.44 -1.89 23.84
CA GLN A 35 5.60 -1.38 23.09
C GLN A 35 5.22 -0.17 22.24
N LEU A 36 4.14 -0.26 21.47
CA LEU A 36 3.63 0.83 20.63
C LEU A 36 3.27 2.09 21.45
N ALA A 37 2.55 1.91 22.55
CA ALA A 37 2.16 3.01 23.43
C ALA A 37 3.40 3.69 24.06
N ASN A 38 4.32 2.91 24.60
CA ASN A 38 5.56 3.41 25.20
C ASN A 38 6.42 4.18 24.21
N ALA A 39 6.54 3.69 22.95
CA ALA A 39 7.34 4.34 21.90
C ALA A 39 6.82 5.76 21.57
N VAL A 40 5.53 6.01 21.72
CA VAL A 40 4.93 7.34 21.47
C VAL A 40 4.63 8.13 22.75
N GLY A 41 5.07 7.63 23.93
CA GLY A 41 4.97 8.33 25.19
C GLY A 41 3.57 8.37 25.82
N ILE A 42 2.71 7.36 25.53
CA ILE A 42 1.38 7.24 26.14
C ILE A 42 1.23 5.94 26.94
N SER A 43 0.24 5.87 27.81
CA SER A 43 -0.07 4.63 28.50
C SER A 43 -0.78 3.63 27.59
N LYS A 44 -0.68 2.32 27.89
CA LYS A 44 -1.45 1.27 27.24
C LYS A 44 -2.97 1.55 27.25
N GLY A 45 -3.51 2.08 28.35
CA GLY A 45 -4.93 2.46 28.43
C GLY A 45 -5.27 3.64 27.53
N SER A 46 -4.32 4.56 27.30
CA SER A 46 -4.52 5.67 26.37
C SER A 46 -4.49 5.24 24.89
N PHE A 47 -3.78 4.17 24.56
CA PHE A 47 -3.77 3.61 23.20
C PHE A 47 -5.18 3.31 22.69
N TYR A 48 -6.03 2.71 23.53
CA TYR A 48 -7.40 2.33 23.18
C TYR A 48 -8.36 3.52 22.96
N LYS A 49 -7.90 4.75 23.16
CA LYS A 49 -8.62 5.96 22.74
C LYS A 49 -8.39 6.29 21.25
N PHE A 50 -7.35 5.75 20.65
CA PHE A 50 -6.96 6.00 19.27
C PHE A 50 -7.28 4.81 18.36
N PHE A 51 -7.08 3.59 18.85
CA PHE A 51 -7.31 2.36 18.09
C PHE A 51 -7.90 1.29 19.02
N ASP A 52 -9.03 0.71 18.64
CA ASP A 52 -9.71 -0.32 19.43
C ASP A 52 -8.90 -1.62 19.54
N SER A 53 -7.98 -1.85 18.59
CA SER A 53 -7.07 -2.98 18.61
C SER A 53 -5.73 -2.67 17.95
N LYS A 54 -4.74 -3.53 18.18
CA LYS A 54 -3.46 -3.50 17.48
C LYS A 54 -3.66 -3.74 15.98
N GLU A 55 -4.55 -4.64 15.63
CA GLU A 55 -4.90 -4.98 14.26
C GLU A 55 -5.42 -3.76 13.51
N LEU A 56 -6.29 -2.96 14.12
CA LEU A 56 -6.79 -1.72 13.49
C LEU A 56 -5.72 -0.65 13.32
N LEU A 57 -4.75 -0.56 14.22
CA LEU A 57 -3.58 0.30 14.02
C LEU A 57 -2.73 -0.16 12.83
N PHE A 58 -2.43 -1.47 12.75
CA PHE A 58 -1.66 -1.99 11.62
C PHE A 58 -2.45 -1.92 10.29
N PHE A 59 -3.76 -1.98 10.35
CA PHE A 59 -4.61 -1.72 9.19
C PHE A 59 -4.52 -0.25 8.75
N ALA A 60 -4.61 0.71 9.67
CA ALA A 60 -4.41 2.12 9.35
C ALA A 60 -3.02 2.40 8.76
N MET A 61 -1.99 1.68 9.22
CA MET A 61 -0.65 1.72 8.64
C MET A 61 -0.61 1.15 7.21
N LEU A 62 -1.36 0.09 6.93
CA LEU A 62 -1.48 -0.48 5.57
C LEU A 62 -2.17 0.51 4.62
N GLU A 63 -3.24 1.16 5.06
CA GLU A 63 -3.93 2.22 4.30
C GLU A 63 -3.02 3.43 4.01
N ASP A 64 -2.15 3.79 4.96
CA ASP A 64 -1.15 4.84 4.78
C ASP A 64 -0.10 4.44 3.70
N ILE A 65 0.34 3.17 3.70
CA ILE A 65 1.19 2.60 2.65
C ILE A 65 0.50 2.68 1.28
N HIS A 66 -0.77 2.32 1.19
CA HIS A 66 -1.54 2.41 -0.06
C HIS A 66 -1.62 3.85 -0.56
N THR A 67 -1.95 4.78 0.31
CA THR A 67 -2.03 6.21 -0.03
C THR A 67 -0.72 6.74 -0.62
N GLU A 68 0.42 6.44 -0.01
CA GLU A 68 1.73 6.87 -0.50
C GLU A 68 2.12 6.17 -1.80
N CYS A 69 1.80 4.87 -1.93
CA CYS A 69 2.03 4.09 -3.15
C CYS A 69 1.24 4.67 -4.35
N PHE A 70 -0.05 4.98 -4.14
CA PHE A 70 -0.88 5.61 -5.17
C PHE A 70 -0.41 7.03 -5.52
N ALA A 71 0.05 7.80 -4.53
CA ALA A 71 0.64 9.11 -4.78
C ALA A 71 1.90 9.02 -5.67
N ALA A 72 2.76 8.03 -5.46
CA ALA A 72 3.93 7.79 -6.30
C ALA A 72 3.53 7.44 -7.75
N ALA A 73 2.50 6.60 -7.93
CA ALA A 73 1.97 6.27 -9.25
C ALA A 73 1.36 7.50 -9.94
N GLN A 74 0.58 8.30 -9.21
CA GLN A 74 -0.06 9.51 -9.74
C GLN A 74 0.97 10.56 -10.20
N ASN A 75 2.02 10.78 -9.42
CA ASN A 75 3.10 11.67 -9.81
C ASN A 75 3.79 11.18 -11.10
N ALA A 76 4.07 9.88 -11.20
CA ALA A 76 4.67 9.31 -12.40
C ALA A 76 3.75 9.43 -13.63
N LEU A 77 2.44 9.29 -13.49
CA LEU A 77 1.47 9.55 -14.56
C LEU A 77 1.56 10.99 -15.06
N GLN A 78 1.58 11.96 -14.15
CA GLN A 78 1.65 13.37 -14.50
C GLN A 78 2.98 13.74 -15.19
N GLU A 79 4.10 13.25 -14.69
CA GLU A 79 5.43 13.47 -15.24
C GLU A 79 5.60 12.86 -16.64
N ASN A 80 4.88 11.79 -16.94
CA ASN A 80 4.95 11.03 -18.18
C ASN A 80 3.73 11.21 -19.10
N ALA A 81 2.88 12.22 -18.85
CA ALA A 81 1.63 12.44 -19.58
C ALA A 81 1.81 12.66 -21.11
N ALA A 82 3.02 13.01 -21.57
CA ALA A 82 3.34 13.18 -22.98
C ALA A 82 3.73 11.87 -23.70
N LEU A 83 3.91 10.77 -22.98
CA LEU A 83 4.23 9.45 -23.53
C LEU A 83 3.00 8.78 -24.14
N LEU A 84 3.23 7.71 -24.89
CA LEU A 84 2.15 6.83 -25.35
C LEU A 84 1.42 6.23 -24.13
N PRO A 85 0.11 5.94 -24.23
CA PRO A 85 -0.69 5.44 -23.12
C PRO A 85 -0.08 4.23 -22.40
N ALA A 86 0.45 3.26 -23.15
CA ALA A 86 1.12 2.09 -22.58
C ALA A 86 2.38 2.43 -21.79
N ASP A 87 3.22 3.35 -22.28
CA ASP A 87 4.43 3.77 -21.58
C ASP A 87 4.13 4.62 -20.36
N CYS A 88 3.11 5.48 -20.42
CA CYS A 88 2.63 6.27 -19.31
C CYS A 88 2.10 5.36 -18.18
N ALA A 89 1.25 4.39 -18.50
CA ALA A 89 0.75 3.38 -17.57
C ALA A 89 1.89 2.56 -16.94
N ALA A 90 2.85 2.12 -17.76
CA ALA A 90 4.00 1.38 -17.29
C ALA A 90 4.87 2.19 -16.32
N ALA A 91 5.10 3.46 -16.59
CA ALA A 91 5.84 4.36 -15.71
C ALA A 91 5.18 4.48 -14.33
N ALA A 92 3.85 4.63 -14.28
CA ALA A 92 3.08 4.71 -13.04
C ALA A 92 3.16 3.42 -12.21
N ILE A 93 2.95 2.26 -12.84
CA ILE A 93 3.00 0.96 -12.15
C ILE A 93 4.41 0.69 -11.61
N LEU A 94 5.45 0.96 -12.42
CA LEU A 94 6.84 0.78 -11.99
C LEU A 94 7.22 1.75 -10.86
N ALA A 95 6.68 2.97 -10.85
CA ALA A 95 6.89 3.92 -9.75
C ALA A 95 6.27 3.43 -8.44
N ALA A 96 5.04 2.91 -8.48
CA ALA A 96 4.39 2.28 -7.34
C ALA A 96 5.20 1.11 -6.78
N CYS A 97 5.62 0.19 -7.65
CA CYS A 97 6.43 -0.97 -7.27
C CYS A 97 7.78 -0.56 -6.66
N ARG A 98 8.43 0.45 -7.24
CA ARG A 98 9.70 0.99 -6.71
C ARG A 98 9.50 1.60 -5.33
N TRP A 99 8.48 2.42 -5.17
CA TRP A 99 8.16 3.04 -3.87
C TRP A 99 7.93 1.96 -2.79
N LEU A 100 7.12 0.94 -3.08
CA LEU A 100 6.88 -0.18 -2.18
C LEU A 100 8.19 -0.88 -1.78
N SER A 101 9.12 -1.07 -2.72
CA SER A 101 10.42 -1.68 -2.46
C SER A 101 11.31 -0.81 -1.55
N GLU A 102 11.44 0.48 -1.87
CA GLU A 102 12.24 1.43 -1.10
C GLU A 102 11.70 1.63 0.33
N ALA A 103 10.38 1.69 0.48
CA ALA A 103 9.69 1.77 1.77
C ALA A 103 9.78 0.48 2.59
N LYS A 104 10.33 -0.61 2.04
CA LYS A 104 10.35 -1.96 2.62
C LYS A 104 8.96 -2.49 3.00
N ALA A 105 7.91 -1.96 2.37
CA ALA A 105 6.53 -2.31 2.67
C ALA A 105 6.25 -3.81 2.44
N PHE A 106 7.01 -4.43 1.53
CA PHE A 106 6.90 -5.87 1.25
C PHE A 106 7.13 -6.76 2.44
N VAL A 107 8.05 -6.38 3.35
CA VAL A 107 8.31 -7.18 4.55
C VAL A 107 7.03 -7.38 5.35
N PHE A 108 6.23 -6.33 5.47
CA PHE A 108 4.93 -6.42 6.14
C PHE A 108 3.88 -7.13 5.26
N ILE A 109 3.79 -6.79 3.97
CA ILE A 109 2.81 -7.35 3.04
C ILE A 109 3.00 -8.88 2.93
N GLU A 110 4.23 -9.35 2.78
CA GLU A 110 4.56 -10.76 2.64
C GLU A 110 4.34 -11.56 3.93
N ASN A 111 4.67 -10.97 5.09
CA ASN A 111 4.69 -11.73 6.34
C ASN A 111 3.45 -11.59 7.20
N ASP A 112 2.77 -10.44 7.17
CA ASP A 112 1.74 -10.11 8.15
C ASP A 112 0.42 -9.61 7.55
N ALA A 113 0.37 -9.12 6.31
CA ALA A 113 -0.85 -8.52 5.76
C ALA A 113 -2.01 -9.53 5.63
N GLU A 114 -1.75 -10.73 5.15
CA GLU A 114 -2.78 -11.78 5.07
C GLU A 114 -3.32 -12.13 6.47
N PHE A 115 -2.42 -12.31 7.45
CA PHE A 115 -2.80 -12.58 8.83
C PHE A 115 -3.60 -11.42 9.45
N LEU A 116 -3.23 -10.16 9.13
CA LEU A 116 -3.96 -8.98 9.54
C LEU A 116 -5.39 -8.99 8.98
N LEU A 117 -5.52 -9.13 7.65
CA LEU A 117 -6.81 -9.11 6.95
C LEU A 117 -7.77 -10.20 7.46
N HIS A 118 -7.26 -11.38 7.82
CA HIS A 118 -8.08 -12.44 8.42
C HIS A 118 -8.63 -12.09 9.81
N ARG A 119 -8.06 -11.12 10.50
CA ARG A 119 -8.47 -10.70 11.86
C ARG A 119 -9.33 -9.44 11.88
N LEU A 120 -9.48 -8.79 10.74
CA LEU A 120 -10.35 -7.62 10.62
C LEU A 120 -11.82 -8.03 10.47
N PRO A 121 -12.76 -7.18 10.92
CA PRO A 121 -14.17 -7.32 10.59
C PRO A 121 -14.37 -7.42 9.06
N GLU A 122 -15.34 -8.23 8.62
CA GLU A 122 -15.59 -8.46 7.20
C GLU A 122 -15.92 -7.17 6.44
N GLU A 123 -16.62 -6.25 7.09
CA GLU A 123 -16.96 -4.93 6.55
C GLU A 123 -15.71 -4.10 6.22
N VAL A 124 -14.72 -4.13 7.11
CA VAL A 124 -13.44 -3.42 6.93
C VAL A 124 -12.65 -4.01 5.76
N LYS A 125 -12.60 -5.34 5.66
CA LYS A 125 -11.92 -6.01 4.54
C LYS A 125 -12.60 -5.71 3.20
N THR A 126 -13.92 -5.79 3.15
CA THR A 126 -14.68 -5.55 1.93
C THR A 126 -14.49 -4.11 1.46
N ALA A 127 -14.52 -3.14 2.38
CA ALA A 127 -14.23 -1.75 2.08
C ALA A 127 -12.82 -1.61 1.47
N HIS A 128 -11.81 -2.17 2.11
CA HIS A 128 -10.41 -2.12 1.66
C HIS A 128 -10.23 -2.65 0.22
N TYR A 129 -10.78 -3.82 -0.10
CA TYR A 129 -10.66 -4.37 -1.47
C TYR A 129 -11.41 -3.56 -2.50
N HIS A 130 -12.54 -2.97 -2.13
CA HIS A 130 -13.29 -2.07 -3.00
C HIS A 130 -12.54 -0.75 -3.24
N ASP A 131 -11.93 -0.20 -2.20
CA ASP A 131 -11.16 1.04 -2.27
C ASP A 131 -9.91 0.87 -3.15
N ASP A 132 -9.20 -0.24 -3.05
CA ASP A 132 -8.06 -0.57 -3.91
C ASP A 132 -8.44 -0.59 -5.40
N GLU A 133 -9.55 -1.26 -5.74
CA GLU A 133 -10.02 -1.28 -7.12
C GLU A 133 -10.43 0.12 -7.60
N THR A 134 -11.10 0.87 -6.73
CA THR A 134 -11.52 2.25 -7.01
C THR A 134 -10.33 3.18 -7.21
N HIS A 135 -9.28 3.05 -6.40
CA HIS A 135 -8.06 3.83 -6.53
C HIS A 135 -7.35 3.56 -7.86
N ILE A 136 -7.18 2.28 -8.24
CA ILE A 136 -6.57 1.92 -9.53
C ILE A 136 -7.40 2.48 -10.68
N ARG A 137 -8.72 2.34 -10.63
CA ARG A 137 -9.64 2.88 -11.63
C ARG A 137 -9.50 4.40 -11.75
N THR A 138 -9.57 5.11 -10.63
CA THR A 138 -9.44 6.57 -10.58
C THR A 138 -8.10 7.03 -11.16
N LEU A 139 -7.01 6.31 -10.87
CA LEU A 139 -5.70 6.61 -11.40
C LEU A 139 -5.66 6.48 -12.94
N LEU A 140 -6.21 5.40 -13.49
CA LEU A 140 -6.27 5.17 -14.93
C LEU A 140 -7.15 6.22 -15.64
N GLU A 141 -8.29 6.55 -15.06
CA GLU A 141 -9.20 7.58 -15.57
C GLU A 141 -8.56 8.97 -15.54
N ALA A 142 -7.88 9.32 -14.45
CA ALA A 142 -7.17 10.59 -14.34
C ALA A 142 -6.03 10.74 -15.36
N GLY A 143 -5.40 9.62 -15.75
CA GLY A 143 -4.42 9.56 -16.82
C GLY A 143 -5.02 9.55 -18.23
N GLY A 144 -6.35 9.58 -18.38
CA GLY A 144 -7.04 9.46 -19.68
C GLY A 144 -6.83 8.11 -20.36
N LEU A 145 -6.46 7.08 -19.58
CA LEU A 145 -6.12 5.77 -20.07
C LEU A 145 -7.39 4.95 -20.36
N GLN A 146 -7.52 4.47 -21.58
CA GLN A 146 -8.67 3.69 -22.07
C GLN A 146 -8.21 2.24 -22.32
N PRO A 147 -8.36 1.33 -21.34
CA PRO A 147 -7.87 -0.03 -21.49
C PRO A 147 -8.75 -0.88 -22.39
N LYS A 148 -8.13 -1.67 -23.26
CA LYS A 148 -8.79 -2.77 -23.98
C LYS A 148 -9.27 -3.82 -22.96
N GLY A 149 -10.43 -4.39 -23.20
CA GLY A 149 -11.06 -5.35 -22.28
C GLY A 149 -11.70 -4.73 -21.05
N GLY A 150 -11.65 -3.39 -20.92
CA GLY A 150 -12.38 -2.64 -19.88
C GLY A 150 -11.57 -2.44 -18.59
N MET A 151 -12.08 -1.52 -17.78
CA MET A 151 -11.42 -1.03 -16.57
C MET A 151 -11.22 -2.12 -15.51
N ALA A 152 -12.17 -3.05 -15.39
CA ALA A 152 -12.07 -4.15 -14.41
C ALA A 152 -10.89 -5.09 -14.71
N LEU A 153 -10.67 -5.43 -15.99
CA LEU A 153 -9.52 -6.23 -16.39
C LEU A 153 -8.20 -5.50 -16.13
N ALA A 154 -8.14 -4.21 -16.47
CA ALA A 154 -6.96 -3.40 -16.23
C ALA A 154 -6.64 -3.29 -14.73
N ALA A 155 -7.64 -3.01 -13.88
CA ALA A 155 -7.45 -2.95 -12.43
C ALA A 155 -6.96 -4.29 -11.85
N ALA A 156 -7.56 -5.40 -12.27
CA ALA A 156 -7.12 -6.73 -11.86
C ALA A 156 -5.68 -7.05 -12.31
N THR A 157 -5.32 -6.65 -13.54
CA THR A 157 -3.96 -6.84 -14.08
C THR A 157 -2.94 -6.02 -13.29
N VAL A 158 -3.23 -4.73 -13.02
CA VAL A 158 -2.37 -3.87 -12.20
C VAL A 158 -2.16 -4.47 -10.81
N ARG A 159 -3.25 -4.91 -10.16
CA ARG A 159 -3.17 -5.60 -8.86
C ARG A 159 -2.30 -6.84 -8.92
N GLY A 160 -2.47 -7.69 -9.94
CA GLY A 160 -1.65 -8.89 -10.16
C GLY A 160 -0.18 -8.56 -10.31
N LEU A 161 0.18 -7.51 -11.06
CA LEU A 161 1.55 -7.04 -11.23
C LEU A 161 2.16 -6.56 -9.90
N ILE A 162 1.43 -5.76 -9.13
CA ILE A 162 1.88 -5.28 -7.81
C ILE A 162 2.10 -6.46 -6.86
N LEU A 163 1.24 -7.46 -6.84
CA LEU A 163 1.39 -8.65 -6.00
C LEU A 163 2.66 -9.45 -6.30
N THR A 164 3.20 -9.38 -7.54
CA THR A 164 4.46 -10.07 -7.85
C THR A 164 5.63 -9.57 -7.00
N VAL A 165 5.54 -8.36 -6.46
CA VAL A 165 6.61 -7.74 -5.69
C VAL A 165 6.85 -8.45 -4.36
N SER A 166 5.82 -9.09 -3.77
CA SER A 166 5.96 -9.93 -2.58
C SER A 166 6.81 -11.20 -2.82
N HIS A 167 7.03 -11.56 -4.10
CA HIS A 167 7.84 -12.73 -4.49
C HIS A 167 9.24 -12.36 -5.01
N GLN A 168 9.67 -11.11 -4.89
CA GLN A 168 10.96 -10.64 -5.40
C GLN A 168 12.15 -11.46 -4.89
N GLY A 169 12.11 -11.88 -3.61
CA GLY A 169 13.17 -12.70 -3.01
C GLY A 169 13.30 -14.09 -3.64
N GLN A 170 12.21 -14.67 -4.13
CA GLN A 170 12.20 -15.97 -4.80
C GLN A 170 12.74 -15.88 -6.23
N ILE A 171 12.53 -14.76 -6.91
CA ILE A 171 13.02 -14.52 -8.29
C ILE A 171 14.50 -14.07 -8.25
N GLY A 172 14.91 -13.40 -7.18
CA GLY A 172 16.29 -12.98 -6.95
C GLY A 172 16.70 -11.75 -7.76
N ALA A 173 17.99 -11.66 -8.11
CA ALA A 173 18.60 -10.48 -8.70
C ALA A 173 18.01 -10.03 -10.05
N LEU A 174 17.33 -10.91 -10.76
CA LEU A 174 16.68 -10.59 -12.05
C LEU A 174 15.28 -9.96 -11.85
N TYR A 175 14.76 -9.90 -10.63
CA TYR A 175 13.40 -9.40 -10.38
C TYR A 175 13.11 -8.02 -11.00
N PRO A 176 13.99 -7.00 -10.93
CA PRO A 176 13.71 -5.71 -11.54
C PRO A 176 13.46 -5.80 -13.07
N GLN A 177 14.25 -6.61 -13.76
CA GLN A 177 14.09 -6.81 -15.21
C GLN A 177 12.83 -7.64 -15.54
N VAL A 178 12.52 -8.64 -14.72
CA VAL A 178 11.29 -9.44 -14.84
C VAL A 178 10.07 -8.55 -14.62
N LEU A 179 10.05 -7.73 -13.57
CA LEU A 179 8.96 -6.79 -13.30
C LEU A 179 8.76 -5.81 -14.45
N GLU A 180 9.84 -5.20 -14.95
CA GLU A 180 9.76 -4.27 -16.09
C GLU A 180 9.21 -4.96 -17.34
N THR A 181 9.64 -6.19 -17.62
CA THR A 181 9.15 -6.99 -18.76
C THR A 181 7.66 -7.28 -18.64
N LEU A 182 7.20 -7.71 -17.46
CA LEU A 182 5.79 -8.00 -17.19
C LEU A 182 4.93 -6.74 -17.28
N VAL A 183 5.35 -5.65 -16.66
CA VAL A 183 4.59 -4.38 -16.65
C VAL A 183 4.48 -3.81 -18.04
N ARG A 184 5.59 -3.70 -18.80
CA ARG A 184 5.55 -3.18 -20.16
C ARG A 184 4.75 -4.07 -21.09
N GLY A 185 4.88 -5.40 -20.99
CA GLY A 185 4.09 -6.34 -21.78
C GLY A 185 2.59 -6.19 -21.52
N ALA A 186 2.18 -6.16 -20.25
CA ALA A 186 0.78 -5.97 -19.88
C ALA A 186 0.23 -4.61 -20.32
N CYS A 187 1.01 -3.53 -20.16
CA CYS A 187 0.57 -2.20 -20.58
C CYS A 187 0.41 -2.07 -22.09
N ARG A 188 1.26 -2.69 -22.90
CA ARG A 188 1.08 -2.74 -24.36
C ARG A 188 -0.22 -3.47 -24.72
N GLU A 189 -0.46 -4.62 -24.12
CA GLU A 189 -1.69 -5.39 -24.41
C GLU A 189 -2.95 -4.62 -24.01
N LEU A 190 -2.91 -3.87 -22.90
CA LEU A 190 -4.06 -3.14 -22.40
C LEU A 190 -4.31 -1.79 -23.09
N PHE A 191 -3.27 -1.10 -23.57
CA PHE A 191 -3.39 0.31 -23.97
C PHE A 191 -2.90 0.63 -25.41
N GLU A 192 -2.37 -0.32 -26.16
CA GLU A 192 -2.05 -0.23 -27.58
C GLU A 192 -3.08 -1.00 -28.42
#